data_841094b89a40d7c0b2c03acde1b27a4d
#
_entry.id   841094b89a40d7c0b2c03acde1b27a4d
#
_cell.length_a   1.000
_cell.length_b   1.000
_cell.length_c   1.000
_cell.angle_alpha   90.00
_cell.angle_beta   90.00
_cell.angle_gamma   90.00
#
_symmetry.space_group_name_H-M   'P 1'
#
loop_
_entity.id
_entity.type
_entity.pdbx_description
1 polymer ?
#
loop_
_entity_poly.entity_id
_entity_poly.type
_entity_poly.pdbx_seq_one_letter_code
_entity_poly.pdbx_strand_id
1 'polypeptide(L)'
;MLVLVAGGLLRGQTDSAPDANQQQALIAKIKQSAMRFQGQLPDFICTKLTARWEDSSGDGKKWKQRDSLEETVYFAQDGRTTINLLKLNGRPSNLPHRQLPGMIEDGILGASIVPAPVFSPAAPAQFQWSRWETREGRRMAVFAFQVAPWVQNLADRVHPWLIGFHGLVYADPSDGMVLRLELHDDGPPGYPLQDSGWDVDYGSVTISGRELILPVKAVSRERIGRLLQRNEIQFTGYRKYEADSTVKFGDNN
;
A
#
# COMPACT_ATOMS: atom_id res chain seq x y z
N MET A 1 42.53 14.60 -45.26
CA MET A 1 41.23 15.05 -44.72
C MET A 1 40.91 14.21 -43.51
N LEU A 2 41.23 14.72 -42.32
CA LEU A 2 41.15 13.97 -41.05
C LEU A 2 39.86 14.41 -40.37
N VAL A 3 38.90 13.48 -40.22
CA VAL A 3 37.63 13.74 -39.51
C VAL A 3 37.81 13.38 -38.06
N LEU A 4 37.93 14.35 -37.18
CA LEU A 4 37.89 14.20 -35.72
C LEU A 4 36.45 13.98 -35.30
N VAL A 5 36.11 12.75 -34.88
CA VAL A 5 34.86 12.43 -34.20
C VAL A 5 35.05 12.76 -32.73
N ALA A 6 34.46 13.87 -32.30
CA ALA A 6 34.37 14.25 -30.89
C ALA A 6 33.34 13.36 -30.22
N GLY A 7 33.80 12.29 -29.55
CA GLY A 7 32.98 11.48 -28.66
C GLY A 7 32.61 12.27 -27.41
N GLY A 8 31.40 12.82 -27.37
CA GLY A 8 30.84 13.40 -26.16
C GLY A 8 30.61 12.29 -25.09
N LEU A 9 31.45 12.28 -24.07
CA LEU A 9 31.21 11.54 -22.84
C LEU A 9 29.97 12.14 -22.17
N LEU A 10 28.82 11.49 -22.29
CA LEU A 10 27.68 11.69 -21.43
C LEU A 10 28.14 11.35 -20.00
N ARG A 11 28.60 12.37 -19.28
CA ARG A 11 28.74 12.31 -17.83
C ARG A 11 27.35 12.06 -17.27
N GLY A 12 27.07 10.82 -16.85
CA GLY A 12 25.93 10.56 -15.98
C GLY A 12 26.05 11.50 -14.79
N GLN A 13 25.13 12.47 -14.67
CA GLN A 13 24.98 13.25 -13.46
C GLN A 13 24.71 12.25 -12.34
N THR A 14 25.70 11.96 -11.51
CA THR A 14 25.47 11.35 -10.21
C THR A 14 24.66 12.39 -9.44
N ASP A 15 23.34 12.17 -9.35
CA ASP A 15 22.45 13.02 -8.58
C ASP A 15 22.98 13.07 -7.14
N SER A 16 23.58 14.19 -6.75
CA SER A 16 24.04 14.38 -5.38
C SER A 16 22.86 14.31 -4.42
N ALA A 17 23.09 13.75 -3.24
CA ALA A 17 22.09 13.78 -2.17
C ALA A 17 21.68 15.24 -1.88
N PRO A 18 20.40 15.51 -1.62
CA PRO A 18 19.97 16.82 -1.16
C PRO A 18 20.66 17.17 0.16
N ASP A 19 20.92 18.45 0.41
CA ASP A 19 21.42 18.91 1.70
C ASP A 19 20.34 18.75 2.79
N ALA A 20 20.71 18.96 4.06
CA ALA A 20 19.82 18.73 5.20
C ALA A 20 18.54 19.59 5.12
N ASN A 21 18.62 20.85 4.66
CA ASN A 21 17.47 21.73 4.54
C ASN A 21 16.54 21.25 3.40
N GLN A 22 17.10 20.83 2.28
CA GLN A 22 16.35 20.26 1.16
C GLN A 22 15.66 18.95 1.55
N GLN A 23 16.34 18.07 2.32
CA GLN A 23 15.74 16.85 2.85
C GLN A 23 14.54 17.15 3.75
N GLN A 24 14.69 18.11 4.69
CA GLN A 24 13.59 18.52 5.56
C GLN A 24 12.41 19.10 4.77
N ALA A 25 12.69 19.93 3.75
CA ALA A 25 11.66 20.47 2.88
C ALA A 25 10.91 19.39 2.10
N LEU A 26 11.62 18.38 1.58
CA LEU A 26 11.00 17.22 0.93
C LEU A 26 10.13 16.43 1.88
N ILE A 27 10.62 16.10 3.09
CA ILE A 27 9.84 15.37 4.10
C ILE A 27 8.58 16.16 4.49
N ALA A 28 8.69 17.48 4.70
CA ALA A 28 7.53 18.31 5.01
C ALA A 28 6.48 18.29 3.88
N LYS A 29 6.94 18.36 2.62
CA LYS A 29 6.10 18.27 1.43
C LYS A 29 5.41 16.91 1.33
N ILE A 30 6.12 15.80 1.58
CA ILE A 30 5.56 14.44 1.57
C ILE A 30 4.48 14.31 2.65
N LYS A 31 4.77 14.74 3.88
CA LYS A 31 3.79 14.73 4.99
C LYS A 31 2.54 15.54 4.65
N GLN A 32 2.72 16.74 4.13
CA GLN A 32 1.59 17.59 3.73
C GLN A 32 0.76 16.96 2.61
N SER A 33 1.41 16.35 1.62
CA SER A 33 0.74 15.65 0.52
C SER A 33 -0.06 14.46 1.03
N ALA A 34 0.52 13.61 1.89
CA ALA A 34 -0.15 12.44 2.46
C ALA A 34 -1.38 12.84 3.31
N MET A 35 -1.28 13.86 4.14
CA MET A 35 -2.40 14.36 4.95
C MET A 35 -3.53 14.95 4.08
N ARG A 36 -3.16 15.73 3.05
CA ARG A 36 -4.12 16.32 2.12
C ARG A 36 -4.86 15.25 1.33
N PHE A 37 -4.14 14.23 0.88
CA PHE A 37 -4.68 13.11 0.13
C PHE A 37 -5.81 12.42 0.90
N GLN A 38 -5.61 12.11 2.20
CA GLN A 38 -6.62 11.44 3.02
C GLN A 38 -7.93 12.24 3.08
N GLY A 39 -7.88 13.57 3.22
CA GLY A 39 -9.04 14.42 3.30
C GLY A 39 -9.76 14.67 1.95
N GLN A 40 -9.18 14.25 0.84
CA GLN A 40 -9.71 14.51 -0.51
C GLN A 40 -10.30 13.29 -1.21
N LEU A 41 -10.18 12.10 -0.61
CA LEU A 41 -10.73 10.88 -1.19
C LEU A 41 -12.25 10.93 -1.17
N PRO A 42 -12.93 10.72 -2.31
CA PRO A 42 -14.37 10.51 -2.34
C PRO A 42 -14.70 9.09 -1.86
N ASP A 43 -15.98 8.85 -1.59
CA ASP A 43 -16.49 7.49 -1.52
C ASP A 43 -16.28 6.81 -2.87
N PHE A 44 -15.67 5.64 -2.88
CA PHE A 44 -15.43 4.90 -4.12
C PHE A 44 -15.56 3.39 -3.92
N ILE A 45 -15.68 2.71 -5.03
CA ILE A 45 -15.54 1.26 -5.11
C ILE A 45 -14.46 0.90 -6.13
N CYS A 46 -13.80 -0.23 -5.89
CA CYS A 46 -12.88 -0.82 -6.86
C CYS A 46 -12.95 -2.35 -6.80
N THR A 47 -12.39 -2.99 -7.80
CA THR A 47 -12.18 -4.43 -7.83
C THR A 47 -10.77 -4.74 -7.33
N LYS A 48 -10.66 -5.61 -6.34
CA LYS A 48 -9.40 -6.15 -5.83
C LYS A 48 -9.26 -7.58 -6.33
N LEU A 49 -8.18 -7.85 -7.05
CA LEU A 49 -7.79 -9.18 -7.51
C LEU A 49 -6.59 -9.63 -6.70
N THR A 50 -6.69 -10.78 -6.01
CA THR A 50 -5.61 -11.30 -5.18
C THR A 50 -5.23 -12.70 -5.63
N ALA A 51 -3.95 -12.93 -5.95
CA ALA A 51 -3.36 -14.26 -6.09
C ALA A 51 -2.61 -14.59 -4.80
N ARG A 52 -3.03 -15.66 -4.09
CA ARG A 52 -2.42 -16.08 -2.82
C ARG A 52 -1.48 -17.24 -3.05
N TRP A 53 -0.28 -17.14 -2.50
CA TRP A 53 0.81 -18.10 -2.66
C TRP A 53 1.32 -18.57 -1.31
N GLU A 54 1.73 -19.81 -1.24
CA GLU A 54 2.29 -20.44 -0.05
C GLU A 54 3.56 -21.23 -0.39
N ASP A 55 4.54 -21.19 0.50
CA ASP A 55 5.69 -22.09 0.50
C ASP A 55 5.87 -22.73 1.88
N SER A 56 5.48 -24.00 1.99
CA SER A 56 5.62 -24.78 3.23
C SER A 56 7.03 -25.30 3.50
N SER A 57 7.96 -25.17 2.53
CA SER A 57 9.37 -25.51 2.74
C SER A 57 10.09 -24.49 3.61
N GLY A 58 9.62 -23.23 3.57
CA GLY A 58 10.16 -22.12 4.33
C GLY A 58 11.46 -21.54 3.77
N ASP A 59 11.89 -21.98 2.57
CA ASP A 59 13.10 -21.49 1.90
C ASP A 59 12.83 -20.47 0.80
N GLY A 60 11.55 -20.18 0.51
CA GLY A 60 11.13 -19.22 -0.50
C GLY A 60 11.34 -19.68 -1.95
N LYS A 61 11.55 -20.99 -2.18
CA LYS A 61 11.84 -21.54 -3.51
C LYS A 61 10.74 -22.41 -4.08
N LYS A 62 9.76 -22.83 -3.26
CA LYS A 62 8.73 -23.79 -3.64
C LYS A 62 7.32 -23.20 -3.53
N TRP A 63 7.15 -22.03 -4.10
CA TRP A 63 5.87 -21.34 -4.11
C TRP A 63 4.82 -22.11 -4.90
N LYS A 64 3.65 -22.29 -4.29
CA LYS A 64 2.46 -22.84 -4.93
C LYS A 64 1.32 -21.85 -4.77
N GLN A 65 0.60 -21.61 -5.85
CA GLN A 65 -0.61 -20.81 -5.74
C GLN A 65 -1.64 -21.61 -4.94
N ARG A 66 -2.12 -21.00 -3.86
CA ARG A 66 -3.18 -21.55 -3.03
C ARG A 66 -4.54 -21.35 -3.68
N ASP A 67 -4.86 -20.13 -4.02
CA ASP A 67 -6.10 -19.72 -4.65
C ASP A 67 -6.00 -18.31 -5.26
N SER A 68 -7.13 -17.86 -5.83
CA SER A 68 -7.30 -16.47 -6.29
C SER A 68 -8.65 -15.93 -5.86
N LEU A 69 -8.68 -14.66 -5.48
CA LEU A 69 -9.85 -13.94 -5.02
C LEU A 69 -10.16 -12.79 -5.98
N GLU A 70 -11.45 -12.59 -6.26
CA GLU A 70 -11.97 -11.37 -6.87
C GLU A 70 -12.95 -10.75 -5.88
N GLU A 71 -12.69 -9.52 -5.47
CA GLU A 71 -13.38 -8.84 -4.39
C GLU A 71 -13.81 -7.44 -4.82
N THR A 72 -14.95 -6.99 -4.32
CA THR A 72 -15.31 -5.57 -4.38
C THR A 72 -14.92 -4.90 -3.08
N VAL A 73 -14.19 -3.81 -3.19
CA VAL A 73 -13.80 -2.96 -2.06
C VAL A 73 -14.64 -1.69 -2.11
N TYR A 74 -15.30 -1.39 -1.01
CA TYR A 74 -16.01 -0.14 -0.78
C TYR A 74 -15.20 0.68 0.20
N PHE A 75 -14.86 1.90 -0.16
CA PHE A 75 -14.19 2.85 0.69
C PHE A 75 -15.08 4.06 0.92
N ALA A 76 -15.32 4.39 2.19
CA ALA A 76 -16.01 5.59 2.60
C ALA A 76 -15.02 6.67 3.04
N GLN A 77 -15.33 7.92 2.79
CA GLN A 77 -14.48 9.08 3.12
C GLN A 77 -14.14 9.16 4.63
N ASP A 78 -14.99 8.59 5.49
CA ASP A 78 -14.73 8.48 6.94
C ASP A 78 -13.69 7.40 7.29
N GLY A 79 -13.10 6.74 6.30
CA GLY A 79 -12.08 5.72 6.45
C GLY A 79 -12.61 4.30 6.61
N ARG A 80 -13.94 4.10 6.64
CA ARG A 80 -14.51 2.75 6.69
C ARG A 80 -14.29 2.04 5.36
N THR A 81 -13.88 0.78 5.45
CA THR A 81 -13.69 -0.08 4.29
C THR A 81 -14.52 -1.34 4.45
N THR A 82 -15.21 -1.74 3.39
CA THR A 82 -15.96 -3.00 3.32
C THR A 82 -15.48 -3.80 2.13
N ILE A 83 -15.25 -5.11 2.34
CA ILE A 83 -14.78 -6.02 1.30
C ILE A 83 -15.79 -7.14 1.14
N ASN A 84 -16.24 -7.35 -0.09
CA ASN A 84 -17.14 -8.44 -0.44
C ASN A 84 -16.46 -9.34 -1.47
N LEU A 85 -16.31 -10.63 -1.13
CA LEU A 85 -15.83 -11.64 -2.05
C LEU A 85 -16.88 -11.88 -3.15
N LEU A 86 -16.46 -11.79 -4.40
CA LEU A 86 -17.29 -12.09 -5.56
C LEU A 86 -16.98 -13.47 -6.14
N LYS A 87 -15.68 -13.80 -6.24
CA LYS A 87 -15.23 -15.08 -6.80
C LYS A 87 -14.05 -15.65 -6.02
N LEU A 88 -14.07 -16.98 -5.89
CA LEU A 88 -12.96 -17.78 -5.40
C LEU A 88 -12.53 -18.73 -6.52
N ASN A 89 -11.27 -18.67 -6.94
CA ASN A 89 -10.75 -19.48 -8.08
C ASN A 89 -11.60 -19.34 -9.35
N GLY A 90 -12.01 -18.09 -9.67
CA GLY A 90 -12.84 -17.77 -10.83
C GLY A 90 -14.31 -18.19 -10.73
N ARG A 91 -14.74 -18.84 -9.65
CA ARG A 91 -16.13 -19.27 -9.44
C ARG A 91 -16.85 -18.31 -8.49
N PRO A 92 -18.11 -17.93 -8.74
CA PRO A 92 -18.88 -17.12 -7.81
C PRO A 92 -18.86 -17.68 -6.39
N SER A 93 -18.68 -16.81 -5.40
CA SER A 93 -18.62 -17.17 -4.00
C SER A 93 -19.29 -16.09 -3.16
N ASN A 94 -20.04 -16.51 -2.16
CA ASN A 94 -20.65 -15.66 -1.14
C ASN A 94 -20.10 -15.92 0.26
N LEU A 95 -18.94 -16.59 0.35
CA LEU A 95 -18.28 -16.81 1.62
C LEU A 95 -17.92 -15.46 2.25
N PRO A 96 -18.24 -15.25 3.52
CA PRO A 96 -17.76 -14.07 4.23
C PRO A 96 -16.23 -14.00 4.18
N HIS A 97 -15.67 -12.85 3.83
CA HIS A 97 -14.23 -12.63 3.73
C HIS A 97 -13.47 -13.17 4.96
N ARG A 98 -13.98 -12.92 6.17
CA ARG A 98 -13.40 -13.39 7.45
C ARG A 98 -13.35 -14.92 7.61
N GLN A 99 -14.04 -15.69 6.75
CA GLN A 99 -14.03 -17.15 6.79
C GLN A 99 -13.03 -17.77 5.81
N LEU A 100 -12.36 -16.94 5.01
CA LEU A 100 -11.30 -17.41 4.13
C LEU A 100 -10.08 -17.79 4.98
N PRO A 101 -9.62 -19.06 4.93
CA PRO A 101 -8.47 -19.48 5.72
C PRO A 101 -7.20 -18.78 5.25
N GLY A 102 -6.28 -18.45 6.17
CA GLY A 102 -4.99 -17.84 5.88
C GLY A 102 -5.06 -16.41 5.39
N MET A 103 -6.10 -15.69 5.76
CA MET A 103 -6.18 -14.26 5.48
C MET A 103 -5.73 -13.44 6.68
N ILE A 104 -4.76 -12.58 6.43
CA ILE A 104 -4.26 -11.59 7.39
C ILE A 104 -4.47 -10.16 6.85
N GLU A 105 -5.31 -10.02 5.84
CA GLU A 105 -5.39 -8.79 5.03
C GLU A 105 -6.33 -7.71 5.56
N ASP A 106 -7.04 -7.93 6.66
CA ASP A 106 -8.00 -6.94 7.18
C ASP A 106 -7.34 -5.60 7.56
N GLY A 107 -6.02 -5.61 7.82
CA GLY A 107 -5.23 -4.41 8.11
C GLY A 107 -4.68 -3.69 6.88
N ILE A 108 -4.51 -4.38 5.76
CA ILE A 108 -3.80 -3.84 4.58
C ILE A 108 -4.64 -2.78 3.87
N LEU A 109 -5.95 -2.96 3.77
CA LEU A 109 -6.79 -2.06 2.98
C LEU A 109 -6.88 -0.65 3.55
N GLY A 110 -7.02 -0.50 4.86
CA GLY A 110 -6.97 0.82 5.49
C GLY A 110 -5.62 1.50 5.35
N ALA A 111 -4.53 0.76 5.53
CA ALA A 111 -3.16 1.25 5.42
C ALA A 111 -2.68 1.39 3.96
N SER A 112 -3.20 0.57 3.03
CA SER A 112 -2.81 0.59 1.62
C SER A 112 -3.44 1.74 0.85
N ILE A 113 -4.65 2.15 1.21
CA ILE A 113 -5.33 3.25 0.54
C ILE A 113 -4.69 4.57 0.93
N VAL A 114 -4.26 4.68 2.19
CA VAL A 114 -3.59 5.88 2.70
C VAL A 114 -2.30 5.44 3.36
N PRO A 115 -1.16 6.09 3.10
CA PRO A 115 0.09 5.82 3.82
C PRO A 115 0.01 6.28 5.30
N ALA A 116 -1.16 6.13 5.92
CA ALA A 116 -1.53 6.69 7.21
C ALA A 116 -0.63 6.25 8.38
N PRO A 117 -0.21 4.98 8.52
CA PRO A 117 0.62 4.58 9.65
C PRO A 117 1.95 5.33 9.71
N VAL A 118 2.56 5.58 8.55
CA VAL A 118 3.87 6.26 8.44
C VAL A 118 3.77 7.76 8.69
N PHE A 119 2.63 8.37 8.36
CA PHE A 119 2.42 9.82 8.45
C PHE A 119 1.47 10.22 9.59
N SER A 120 1.10 9.27 10.46
CA SER A 120 0.25 9.56 11.61
C SER A 120 0.92 10.48 12.61
N PRO A 121 0.28 11.56 13.04
CA PRO A 121 0.79 12.39 14.14
C PRO A 121 0.91 11.63 15.47
N ALA A 122 0.11 10.57 15.68
CA ALA A 122 0.11 9.77 16.89
C ALA A 122 1.34 8.84 17.01
N ALA A 123 1.96 8.50 15.89
CA ALA A 123 3.16 7.67 15.84
C ALA A 123 4.16 8.27 14.84
N PRO A 124 4.87 9.34 15.22
CA PRO A 124 5.71 10.08 14.29
C PRO A 124 6.86 9.22 13.79
N ALA A 125 6.95 9.01 12.46
CA ALA A 125 8.07 8.37 11.84
C ALA A 125 9.30 9.26 11.85
N GLN A 126 10.46 8.64 12.07
CA GLN A 126 11.77 9.23 11.79
C GLN A 126 12.12 8.94 10.33
N PHE A 127 12.60 9.95 9.61
CA PHE A 127 12.97 9.83 8.20
C PHE A 127 14.45 10.09 8.02
N GLN A 128 15.08 9.27 7.15
CA GLN A 128 16.46 9.41 6.74
C GLN A 128 16.54 9.35 5.22
N TRP A 129 17.29 10.26 4.61
CA TRP A 129 17.57 10.22 3.18
C TRP A 129 18.21 8.88 2.79
N SER A 130 17.68 8.24 1.72
CA SER A 130 18.24 7.02 1.16
C SER A 130 18.91 7.29 -0.19
N ARG A 131 18.15 7.68 -1.22
CA ARG A 131 18.67 7.88 -2.57
C ARG A 131 17.68 8.59 -3.49
N TRP A 132 18.17 9.00 -4.65
CA TRP A 132 17.31 9.21 -5.80
C TRP A 132 17.08 7.88 -6.51
N GLU A 133 15.87 7.67 -7.03
CA GLU A 133 15.54 6.50 -7.85
C GLU A 133 14.69 6.92 -9.04
N THR A 134 14.93 6.32 -10.21
CA THR A 134 14.08 6.53 -11.39
C THR A 134 13.41 5.21 -11.74
N ARG A 135 12.08 5.20 -11.72
CA ARG A 135 11.24 4.07 -12.13
C ARG A 135 10.29 4.53 -13.22
N GLU A 136 10.20 3.78 -14.31
CA GLU A 136 9.31 4.09 -15.44
C GLU A 136 9.46 5.54 -15.94
N GLY A 137 10.73 6.04 -15.95
CA GLY A 137 11.02 7.41 -16.38
C GLY A 137 10.71 8.53 -15.36
N ARG A 138 10.15 8.20 -14.21
CA ARG A 138 9.81 9.14 -13.15
C ARG A 138 10.87 9.13 -12.04
N ARG A 139 11.47 10.31 -11.77
CA ARG A 139 12.44 10.49 -10.69
C ARG A 139 11.71 10.61 -9.35
N MET A 140 12.19 9.89 -8.34
CA MET A 140 11.63 9.84 -6.99
C MET A 140 12.68 10.14 -5.95
N ALA A 141 12.29 10.86 -4.90
CA ALA A 141 13.03 10.97 -3.65
C ALA A 141 12.67 9.78 -2.77
N VAL A 142 13.69 9.02 -2.33
CA VAL A 142 13.51 7.84 -1.48
C VAL A 142 14.04 8.13 -0.10
N PHE A 143 13.16 7.96 0.91
CA PHE A 143 13.51 8.06 2.32
C PHE A 143 13.28 6.73 3.02
N ALA A 144 14.24 6.30 3.81
CA ALA A 144 14.00 5.29 4.82
C ALA A 144 13.21 5.90 5.97
N PHE A 145 12.31 5.13 6.56
CA PHE A 145 11.58 5.56 7.74
C PHE A 145 11.57 4.47 8.81
N GLN A 146 11.39 4.91 10.05
CA GLN A 146 11.16 4.03 11.20
C GLN A 146 10.10 4.64 12.10
N VAL A 147 9.14 3.83 12.50
CA VAL A 147 8.09 4.14 13.49
C VAL A 147 8.34 3.31 14.72
N ALA A 148 8.48 3.96 15.89
CA ALA A 148 8.67 3.27 17.15
C ALA A 148 7.46 2.36 17.47
N PRO A 149 7.66 1.27 18.24
CA PRO A 149 6.57 0.39 18.62
C PRO A 149 5.44 1.14 19.32
N TRP A 150 4.22 0.91 18.89
CA TRP A 150 3.01 1.46 19.48
C TRP A 150 1.93 0.38 19.57
N VAL A 151 0.91 0.60 20.42
CA VAL A 151 -0.16 -0.38 20.60
C VAL A 151 -0.96 -0.51 19.32
N GLN A 152 -0.85 -1.65 18.66
CA GLN A 152 -1.76 -2.06 17.61
C GLN A 152 -2.80 -3.00 18.18
N ASN A 153 -4.06 -2.62 18.04
CA ASN A 153 -5.19 -3.53 18.24
C ASN A 153 -5.35 -4.39 16.97
N LEU A 154 -4.41 -5.29 16.72
CA LEU A 154 -4.68 -6.41 15.85
C LEU A 154 -5.78 -7.24 16.50
N ALA A 155 -6.66 -7.83 15.72
CA ALA A 155 -7.95 -8.45 16.07
C ALA A 155 -8.02 -9.33 17.36
N ASP A 156 -6.89 -9.62 17.99
CA ASP A 156 -6.80 -10.25 19.29
C ASP A 156 -6.76 -9.20 20.40
N ARG A 157 -7.94 -8.84 20.91
CA ARG A 157 -8.09 -7.92 22.04
C ARG A 157 -7.47 -8.43 23.35
N VAL A 158 -7.02 -9.69 23.39
CA VAL A 158 -6.51 -10.34 24.60
C VAL A 158 -5.03 -10.04 24.84
N HIS A 159 -4.26 -9.84 23.77
CA HIS A 159 -2.82 -9.56 23.85
C HIS A 159 -2.41 -8.46 22.87
N PRO A 160 -2.48 -7.18 23.26
CA PRO A 160 -2.03 -6.09 22.40
C PRO A 160 -0.50 -6.20 22.23
N TRP A 161 -0.05 -6.39 20.98
CA TRP A 161 1.36 -6.35 20.64
C TRP A 161 1.82 -4.91 20.42
N LEU A 162 3.01 -4.59 20.90
CA LEU A 162 3.68 -3.35 20.54
C LEU A 162 4.52 -3.61 19.29
N ILE A 163 4.08 -3.11 18.15
CA ILE A 163 4.72 -3.33 16.87
C ILE A 163 5.22 -2.01 16.32
N GLY A 164 6.50 -1.97 15.99
CA GLY A 164 7.10 -0.91 15.21
C GLY A 164 7.05 -1.21 13.71
N PHE A 165 7.49 -0.26 12.92
CA PHE A 165 7.60 -0.42 11.46
C PHE A 165 8.86 0.25 10.96
N HIS A 166 9.43 -0.30 9.91
CA HIS A 166 10.44 0.36 9.11
C HIS A 166 10.19 0.14 7.63
N GLY A 167 10.82 0.93 6.79
CA GLY A 167 10.67 0.74 5.34
C GLY A 167 11.18 1.89 4.51
N LEU A 168 10.65 1.99 3.28
CA LEU A 168 11.01 3.02 2.32
C LEU A 168 9.75 3.72 1.81
N VAL A 169 9.81 5.04 1.72
CA VAL A 169 8.82 5.85 1.02
C VAL A 169 9.44 6.46 -0.22
N TYR A 170 8.76 6.32 -1.36
CA TYR A 170 9.15 6.84 -2.66
C TYR A 170 8.16 7.94 -3.03
N ALA A 171 8.63 9.15 -3.19
CA ALA A 171 7.78 10.29 -3.45
C ALA A 171 8.26 11.12 -4.63
N ASP A 172 7.31 11.72 -5.34
CA ASP A 172 7.61 12.72 -6.34
C ASP A 172 8.19 13.97 -5.66
N PRO A 173 9.40 14.42 -6.03
CA PRO A 173 10.02 15.57 -5.39
C PRO A 173 9.31 16.90 -5.70
N SER A 174 8.50 16.96 -6.75
CA SER A 174 7.81 18.19 -7.17
C SER A 174 6.64 18.55 -6.26
N ASP A 175 5.82 17.57 -5.87
CA ASP A 175 4.58 17.75 -5.09
C ASP A 175 4.52 16.95 -3.79
N GLY A 176 5.48 16.04 -3.56
CA GLY A 176 5.54 15.16 -2.39
C GLY A 176 4.56 13.99 -2.44
N MET A 177 3.95 13.71 -3.60
CA MET A 177 3.02 12.60 -3.76
C MET A 177 3.75 11.28 -3.55
N VAL A 178 3.22 10.43 -2.66
CA VAL A 178 3.75 9.08 -2.43
C VAL A 178 3.34 8.19 -3.60
N LEU A 179 4.34 7.58 -4.24
CA LEU A 179 4.17 6.72 -5.41
C LEU A 179 4.41 5.24 -5.10
N ARG A 180 5.19 4.97 -4.05
CA ARG A 180 5.40 3.62 -3.53
C ARG A 180 5.71 3.69 -2.04
N LEU A 181 5.25 2.68 -1.31
CA LEU A 181 5.56 2.44 0.08
C LEU A 181 6.02 0.99 0.24
N GLU A 182 7.15 0.80 0.89
CA GLU A 182 7.61 -0.49 1.39
C GLU A 182 7.58 -0.44 2.91
N LEU A 183 6.94 -1.41 3.56
CA LEU A 183 6.76 -1.43 4.99
C LEU A 183 7.02 -2.84 5.52
N HIS A 184 7.79 -2.93 6.61
CA HIS A 184 8.08 -4.15 7.34
C HIS A 184 7.71 -3.97 8.80
N ASP A 185 7.11 -5.00 9.39
CA ASP A 185 6.75 -5.02 10.79
C ASP A 185 7.97 -5.35 11.66
N ASP A 186 8.15 -4.58 12.72
CA ASP A 186 9.15 -4.83 13.77
C ASP A 186 8.44 -5.43 15.01
N GLY A 187 8.03 -6.69 14.88
CA GLY A 187 7.36 -7.41 15.96
C GLY A 187 8.31 -7.76 17.10
N PRO A 188 7.84 -7.74 18.37
CA PRO A 188 8.64 -8.13 19.52
C PRO A 188 8.92 -9.64 19.53
N PRO A 189 9.88 -10.13 20.36
CA PRO A 189 10.09 -11.56 20.53
C PRO A 189 8.81 -12.30 20.88
N GLY A 190 8.54 -13.39 20.16
CA GLY A 190 7.30 -14.18 20.33
C GLY A 190 6.12 -13.70 19.49
N TYR A 191 6.25 -12.61 18.75
CA TYR A 191 5.22 -12.18 17.79
C TYR A 191 5.03 -13.28 16.72
N PRO A 192 3.77 -13.69 16.45
CA PRO A 192 3.52 -14.86 15.61
C PRO A 192 3.85 -14.63 14.13
N LEU A 193 3.76 -13.37 13.64
CA LEU A 193 4.08 -13.01 12.27
C LEU A 193 5.55 -12.59 12.21
N GLN A 194 6.32 -13.37 11.48
CA GLN A 194 7.73 -13.05 11.20
C GLN A 194 7.85 -12.62 9.74
N ASP A 195 8.85 -11.79 9.44
CA ASP A 195 9.09 -11.28 8.08
C ASP A 195 7.81 -10.71 7.42
N SER A 196 6.94 -10.09 8.24
CA SER A 196 5.71 -9.47 7.77
C SER A 196 6.00 -8.12 7.14
N GLY A 197 5.34 -7.83 6.03
CA GLY A 197 5.52 -6.55 5.35
C GLY A 197 4.70 -6.42 4.08
N TRP A 198 4.65 -5.17 3.58
CA TRP A 198 3.88 -4.81 2.38
C TRP A 198 4.66 -3.89 1.47
N ASP A 199 4.48 -4.12 0.18
CA ASP A 199 4.86 -3.18 -0.86
C ASP A 199 3.58 -2.69 -1.53
N VAL A 200 3.39 -1.39 -1.65
CA VAL A 200 2.23 -0.78 -2.33
C VAL A 200 2.72 0.19 -3.38
N ASP A 201 2.32 -0.03 -4.62
CA ASP A 201 2.50 0.91 -5.72
C ASP A 201 1.21 1.72 -5.93
N TYR A 202 1.35 3.04 -6.00
CA TYR A 202 0.27 3.99 -6.26
C TYR A 202 0.37 4.51 -7.69
N GLY A 203 -0.77 4.62 -8.35
CA GLY A 203 -0.87 5.12 -9.72
C GLY A 203 -2.03 6.07 -9.90
N SER A 204 -2.01 6.77 -11.03
CA SER A 204 -3.10 7.67 -11.41
C SER A 204 -4.34 6.88 -11.81
N VAL A 205 -5.48 7.22 -11.21
CA VAL A 205 -6.81 6.70 -11.55
C VAL A 205 -7.80 7.85 -11.66
N THR A 206 -8.78 7.71 -12.56
CA THR A 206 -9.82 8.72 -12.75
C THR A 206 -11.12 8.28 -12.09
N ILE A 207 -11.64 9.08 -11.15
CA ILE A 207 -12.95 8.89 -10.54
C ILE A 207 -13.80 10.14 -10.79
N SER A 208 -14.91 10.00 -11.50
CA SER A 208 -15.83 11.11 -11.86
C SER A 208 -15.09 12.31 -12.46
N GLY A 209 -14.15 12.05 -13.39
CA GLY A 209 -13.38 13.11 -14.08
C GLY A 209 -12.24 13.73 -13.24
N ARG A 210 -12.03 13.29 -12.00
CA ARG A 210 -10.92 13.73 -11.14
C ARG A 210 -9.80 12.69 -11.16
N GLU A 211 -8.58 13.13 -11.37
CA GLU A 211 -7.39 12.32 -11.27
C GLU A 211 -6.94 12.22 -9.82
N LEU A 212 -6.75 10.99 -9.34
CA LEU A 212 -6.34 10.65 -7.97
C LEU A 212 -5.20 9.65 -8.04
N ILE A 213 -4.31 9.69 -7.06
CA ILE A 213 -3.24 8.69 -6.92
C ILE A 213 -3.71 7.64 -5.90
N LEU A 214 -4.02 6.45 -6.38
CA LEU A 214 -4.57 5.35 -5.56
C LEU A 214 -3.73 4.08 -5.71
N PRO A 215 -3.83 3.10 -4.79
CA PRO A 215 -3.16 1.82 -4.95
C PRO A 215 -3.52 1.17 -6.28
N VAL A 216 -2.53 0.71 -7.03
CA VAL A 216 -2.76 -0.05 -8.26
C VAL A 216 -2.26 -1.48 -8.12
N LYS A 217 -1.22 -1.67 -7.30
CA LYS A 217 -0.66 -2.98 -6.97
C LYS A 217 -0.21 -3.00 -5.52
N ALA A 218 -0.31 -4.18 -4.90
CA ALA A 218 0.33 -4.42 -3.61
C ALA A 218 0.86 -5.85 -3.55
N VAL A 219 1.85 -6.07 -2.70
CA VAL A 219 2.33 -7.40 -2.33
C VAL A 219 2.45 -7.44 -0.83
N SER A 220 1.74 -8.38 -0.18
CA SER A 220 1.97 -8.69 1.22
C SER A 220 2.80 -9.95 1.36
N ARG A 221 3.60 -10.02 2.41
CA ARG A 221 4.44 -11.16 2.77
C ARG A 221 4.41 -11.37 4.25
N GLU A 222 4.44 -12.63 4.65
CA GLU A 222 4.54 -13.01 6.06
C GLU A 222 5.12 -14.40 6.22
N ARG A 223 5.66 -14.67 7.40
CA ARG A 223 6.13 -15.97 7.84
C ARG A 223 5.42 -16.37 9.13
N ILE A 224 4.83 -17.56 9.14
CA ILE A 224 4.25 -18.19 10.33
C ILE A 224 5.00 -19.51 10.55
N GLY A 225 5.95 -19.52 11.45
CA GLY A 225 6.85 -20.65 11.61
C GLY A 225 7.62 -20.96 10.32
N ARG A 226 7.36 -22.12 9.69
CA ARG A 226 7.98 -22.48 8.40
C ARG A 226 7.15 -22.08 7.19
N LEU A 227 5.90 -21.73 7.36
CA LEU A 227 5.02 -21.36 6.28
C LEU A 227 5.33 -19.92 5.83
N LEU A 228 5.69 -19.76 4.58
CA LEU A 228 5.76 -18.46 3.92
C LEU A 228 4.48 -18.23 3.14
N GLN A 229 3.91 -17.05 3.28
CA GLN A 229 2.74 -16.61 2.53
C GLN A 229 3.06 -15.33 1.77
N ARG A 230 2.48 -15.21 0.58
CA ARG A 230 2.59 -14.02 -0.28
C ARG A 230 1.28 -13.81 -1.02
N ASN A 231 0.76 -12.60 -0.95
CA ASN A 231 -0.40 -12.19 -1.71
C ASN A 231 0.03 -11.13 -2.74
N GLU A 232 -0.29 -11.37 -3.99
CA GLU A 232 -0.09 -10.43 -5.09
C GLU A 232 -1.45 -9.82 -5.43
N ILE A 233 -1.56 -8.50 -5.28
CA ILE A 233 -2.82 -7.78 -5.32
C ILE A 233 -2.80 -6.77 -6.45
N GLN A 234 -3.91 -6.68 -7.19
CA GLN A 234 -4.16 -5.64 -8.18
C GLN A 234 -5.49 -4.95 -7.87
N PHE A 235 -5.50 -3.62 -7.99
CA PHE A 235 -6.70 -2.82 -7.84
C PHE A 235 -7.07 -2.21 -9.18
N THR A 236 -8.33 -2.40 -9.60
CA THR A 236 -8.83 -1.94 -10.90
C THR A 236 -10.28 -1.44 -10.78
N GLY A 237 -10.81 -0.84 -11.84
CA GLY A 237 -12.22 -0.49 -11.92
C GLY A 237 -12.68 0.53 -10.86
N TYR A 238 -11.81 1.47 -10.51
CA TYR A 238 -12.15 2.55 -9.60
C TYR A 238 -13.29 3.41 -10.12
N ARG A 239 -14.32 3.62 -9.30
CA ARG A 239 -15.46 4.48 -9.62
C ARG A 239 -16.08 5.04 -8.35
N LYS A 240 -16.79 6.15 -8.47
CA LYS A 240 -17.53 6.76 -7.36
C LYS A 240 -18.57 5.76 -6.82
N TYR A 241 -18.69 5.69 -5.51
CA TYR A 241 -19.78 4.96 -4.88
C TYR A 241 -21.02 5.88 -4.85
N GLU A 242 -22.08 5.44 -5.50
CA GLU A 242 -23.40 6.08 -5.45
C GLU A 242 -24.39 5.08 -4.87
N ALA A 243 -24.92 5.38 -3.69
CA ALA A 243 -26.00 4.58 -3.12
C ALA A 243 -27.33 5.05 -3.75
N ASP A 244 -27.88 4.28 -4.68
CA ASP A 244 -29.24 4.49 -5.15
C ASP A 244 -30.21 4.04 -4.05
N SER A 245 -30.63 4.96 -3.19
CA SER A 245 -31.76 4.72 -2.29
C SER A 245 -33.05 5.09 -2.99
N THR A 246 -33.64 4.17 -3.74
CA THR A 246 -35.00 4.30 -4.21
C THR A 246 -35.97 3.94 -3.05
N VAL A 247 -36.42 4.94 -2.31
CA VAL A 247 -37.52 4.77 -1.35
C VAL A 247 -38.80 4.63 -2.17
N LYS A 248 -39.30 3.40 -2.38
CA LYS A 248 -40.66 3.19 -2.89
C LYS A 248 -41.61 3.44 -1.74
N PHE A 249 -42.28 4.60 -1.73
CA PHE A 249 -43.44 4.78 -0.92
C PHE A 249 -44.55 3.90 -1.53
N GLY A 250 -44.94 2.85 -0.82
CA GLY A 250 -46.12 2.06 -1.19
C GLY A 250 -47.37 2.92 -0.98
N ASP A 251 -48.11 3.18 -2.04
CA ASP A 251 -49.43 3.73 -1.93
C ASP A 251 -50.30 2.69 -1.21
N ASN A 252 -50.67 2.98 0.04
CA ASN A 252 -51.74 2.27 0.74
C ASN A 252 -53.07 2.78 0.20
N ASN A 253 -53.72 1.99 -0.64
CA ASN A 253 -55.15 2.05 -0.86
C ASN A 253 -55.88 1.08 0.05
#